data_5c7e81cb8334e4c0f7cd344264b1f405
#
_entry.id   5c7e81cb8334e4c0f7cd344264b1f405
#
_cell.length_a   1.000
_cell.length_b   1.000
_cell.length_c   1.000
_cell.angle_alpha   90.00
_cell.angle_beta   90.00
_cell.angle_gamma   90.00
#
_symmetry.space_group_name_H-M   'P 1'
#
loop_
_entity.id
_entity.type
_entity.pdbx_description
1 polymer ?
#
loop_
_entity_poly.entity_id
_entity_poly.type
_entity_poly.pdbx_seq_one_letter_code
_entity_poly.pdbx_strand_id
1 'polypeptide(L)'
;PLGSCTMKLNATTEMESITWPEFGNIHPFAPKEQTMGYQELIHELGEWLRLSTGFDTISMQPNSGAQGEYAGLLTIRAYHHENEEQERNICLIPASAHGTNPASAVMAGMKVIIVACDKHGNISEKDLKEKAEFHAGNLSTLMVTYPSTHGVFELSIKNICQIIHRNGGQVYIDGANLNAMLGLCKPGDFGGDVMHINLHKTFSIPHGGGGPGMGPIVCKNHLAPFLPGHSQIKTGGEKSIFAVSSSPFGSSSILPISWAYMAMMGSEGLKKATQVAILNANYMAKILEKYFPILYRGISGRSEERRVGKEC
;
A
#
# COMPACT_ATOMS: atom_id res chain seq x y z
N PRO A 1 16.84 -13.70 4.48
CA PRO A 1 16.04 -14.11 3.33
C PRO A 1 15.43 -12.90 2.64
N LEU A 2 15.50 -12.90 1.35
CA LEU A 2 14.93 -11.84 0.53
C LEU A 2 13.41 -11.92 0.56
N GLY A 3 12.74 -10.76 0.59
CA GLY A 3 11.28 -10.67 0.56
C GLY A 3 10.59 -10.98 1.89
N SER A 4 11.32 -11.26 2.96
CA SER A 4 10.71 -11.39 4.27
C SER A 4 10.25 -10.04 4.78
N CYS A 5 9.17 -10.06 5.57
CA CYS A 5 8.68 -8.87 6.25
C CYS A 5 9.75 -8.31 7.18
N THR A 6 10.18 -7.08 6.94
CA THR A 6 11.12 -6.42 7.83
C THR A 6 10.40 -6.03 9.11
N MET A 7 10.69 -6.74 10.18
CA MET A 7 10.15 -6.41 11.51
C MET A 7 10.88 -5.20 12.06
N LYS A 8 10.13 -4.16 12.39
CA LYS A 8 10.67 -3.00 13.09
C LYS A 8 10.77 -3.29 14.58
N LEU A 9 11.74 -2.70 15.25
CA LEU A 9 11.75 -2.69 16.72
C LEU A 9 10.67 -1.71 17.18
N ASN A 10 9.71 -2.22 17.95
CA ASN A 10 8.60 -1.42 18.44
C ASN A 10 8.89 -0.98 19.88
N ALA A 11 8.51 0.24 20.24
CA ALA A 11 8.58 0.70 21.61
C ALA A 11 7.57 -0.06 22.47
N THR A 12 7.95 -0.44 23.69
CA THR A 12 7.04 -1.11 24.63
C THR A 12 5.80 -0.29 24.91
N THR A 13 5.94 1.02 25.00
CA THR A 13 4.81 1.96 25.23
C THR A 13 3.75 1.89 24.15
N GLU A 14 4.14 1.71 22.87
CA GLU A 14 3.17 1.54 21.75
C GLU A 14 2.39 0.23 21.89
N MET A 15 3.01 -0.81 22.42
CA MET A 15 2.43 -2.14 22.54
C MET A 15 1.63 -2.34 23.83
N GLU A 16 1.81 -1.49 24.83
CA GLU A 16 1.21 -1.64 26.15
C GLU A 16 -0.32 -1.72 26.08
N SER A 17 -0.94 -0.89 25.23
CA SER A 17 -2.38 -0.78 25.09
C SER A 17 -3.10 -2.09 24.75
N ILE A 18 -2.47 -2.99 23.98
CA ILE A 18 -3.08 -4.28 23.62
C ILE A 18 -3.17 -5.27 24.79
N THR A 19 -2.47 -4.98 25.90
CA THR A 19 -2.53 -5.79 27.12
C THR A 19 -3.65 -5.37 28.05
N TRP A 20 -4.26 -4.21 27.82
CA TRP A 20 -5.37 -3.73 28.63
C TRP A 20 -6.63 -4.53 28.35
N PRO A 21 -7.37 -4.96 29.41
CA PRO A 21 -8.57 -5.78 29.24
C PRO A 21 -9.63 -5.14 28.34
N GLU A 22 -9.71 -3.81 28.35
CA GLU A 22 -10.64 -3.01 27.56
C GLU A 22 -10.40 -3.17 26.05
N PHE A 23 -9.18 -3.50 25.65
CA PHE A 23 -8.84 -3.82 24.24
C PHE A 23 -8.70 -5.31 24.00
N GLY A 24 -8.04 -6.04 24.89
CA GLY A 24 -7.70 -7.45 24.69
C GLY A 24 -8.89 -8.42 24.84
N ASN A 25 -9.91 -8.06 25.60
CA ASN A 25 -11.04 -8.95 25.92
C ASN A 25 -12.30 -8.70 25.07
N ILE A 26 -12.21 -7.90 24.01
CA ILE A 26 -13.35 -7.63 23.13
C ILE A 26 -13.37 -8.62 21.97
N HIS A 27 -14.51 -9.26 21.74
CA HIS A 27 -14.72 -10.13 20.59
C HIS A 27 -14.99 -9.30 19.33
N PRO A 28 -14.44 -9.69 18.13
CA PRO A 28 -14.64 -8.95 16.88
C PRO A 28 -16.10 -8.74 16.46
N PHE A 29 -17.00 -9.59 16.91
CA PHE A 29 -18.44 -9.51 16.67
C PHE A 29 -19.25 -9.13 17.90
N ALA A 30 -18.63 -8.48 18.88
CA ALA A 30 -19.38 -7.91 20.00
C ALA A 30 -20.38 -6.84 19.49
N PRO A 31 -21.52 -6.66 20.16
CA PRO A 31 -22.51 -5.66 19.79
C PRO A 31 -21.90 -4.27 19.64
N LYS A 32 -22.40 -3.51 18.67
CA LYS A 32 -21.85 -2.19 18.31
C LYS A 32 -21.78 -1.23 19.48
N GLU A 33 -22.81 -1.22 20.31
CA GLU A 33 -22.94 -0.37 21.49
C GLU A 33 -21.94 -0.72 22.61
N GLN A 34 -21.34 -1.92 22.57
CA GLN A 34 -20.31 -2.36 23.51
C GLN A 34 -18.89 -2.10 23.00
N THR A 35 -18.75 -1.66 21.77
CA THR A 35 -17.44 -1.51 21.08
C THR A 35 -17.18 -0.08 20.59
N MET A 36 -17.90 0.91 21.13
CA MET A 36 -17.84 2.28 20.63
C MET A 36 -16.43 2.87 20.65
N GLY A 37 -15.65 2.65 21.72
CA GLY A 37 -14.25 3.10 21.78
C GLY A 37 -13.37 2.48 20.70
N TYR A 38 -13.57 1.18 20.40
CA TYR A 38 -12.86 0.53 19.29
C TYR A 38 -13.26 1.09 17.92
N GLN A 39 -14.54 1.40 17.73
CA GLN A 39 -15.02 1.99 16.48
C GLN A 39 -14.44 3.39 16.28
N GLU A 40 -14.35 4.19 17.34
CA GLU A 40 -13.72 5.50 17.32
C GLU A 40 -12.23 5.39 16.96
N LEU A 41 -11.49 4.50 17.64
CA LEU A 41 -10.08 4.23 17.35
C LEU A 41 -9.87 3.82 15.88
N ILE A 42 -10.69 2.88 15.37
CA ILE A 42 -10.59 2.41 13.99
C ILE A 42 -10.90 3.54 13.01
N HIS A 43 -11.89 4.37 13.32
CA HIS A 43 -12.25 5.52 12.48
C HIS A 43 -11.12 6.56 12.46
N GLU A 44 -10.61 6.98 13.60
CA GLU A 44 -9.50 7.96 13.68
C GLU A 44 -8.25 7.46 12.98
N LEU A 45 -7.83 6.22 13.27
CA LEU A 45 -6.69 5.63 12.59
C LEU A 45 -6.91 5.57 11.08
N GLY A 46 -8.09 5.17 10.64
CA GLY A 46 -8.48 5.17 9.23
C GLY A 46 -8.33 6.55 8.58
N GLU A 47 -8.82 7.59 9.25
CA GLU A 47 -8.71 8.97 8.76
C GLU A 47 -7.25 9.44 8.69
N TRP A 48 -6.43 9.13 9.69
CA TRP A 48 -5.00 9.50 9.66
C TRP A 48 -4.26 8.80 8.51
N LEU A 49 -4.54 7.52 8.27
CA LEU A 49 -3.97 6.76 7.15
C LEU A 49 -4.42 7.33 5.80
N ARG A 50 -5.69 7.63 5.65
CA ARG A 50 -6.27 8.26 4.46
C ARG A 50 -5.62 9.61 4.16
N LEU A 51 -5.57 10.49 5.16
CA LEU A 51 -4.96 11.83 5.03
C LEU A 51 -3.46 11.76 4.72
N SER A 52 -2.76 10.80 5.31
CA SER A 52 -1.32 10.59 5.11
C SER A 52 -0.97 10.17 3.69
N THR A 53 -1.91 9.52 2.99
CA THR A 53 -1.70 8.94 1.67
C THR A 53 -2.37 9.70 0.53
N GLY A 54 -3.27 10.66 0.83
CA GLY A 54 -3.95 11.51 -0.16
C GLY A 54 -5.08 10.80 -0.92
N PHE A 55 -5.63 9.74 -0.36
CA PHE A 55 -6.80 9.05 -0.90
C PHE A 55 -8.10 9.50 -0.24
N ASP A 56 -9.23 9.12 -0.81
CA ASP A 56 -10.54 9.62 -0.43
C ASP A 56 -11.27 8.73 0.58
N THR A 57 -10.95 7.42 0.57
CA THR A 57 -11.61 6.45 1.45
C THR A 57 -10.68 5.30 1.82
N ILE A 58 -11.07 4.49 2.82
CA ILE A 58 -10.26 3.40 3.37
C ILE A 58 -11.12 2.19 3.73
N SER A 59 -10.56 1.00 3.57
CA SER A 59 -11.06 -0.23 4.19
C SER A 59 -10.00 -0.81 5.13
N MET A 60 -10.38 -1.00 6.38
CA MET A 60 -9.52 -1.62 7.41
C MET A 60 -9.67 -3.14 7.47
N GLN A 61 -10.32 -3.76 6.48
CA GLN A 61 -10.62 -5.20 6.53
C GLN A 61 -9.42 -6.11 6.20
N PRO A 62 -8.54 -5.82 5.22
CA PRO A 62 -7.45 -6.74 4.90
C PRO A 62 -6.48 -6.93 6.06
N ASN A 63 -6.13 -8.19 6.36
CA ASN A 63 -5.31 -8.58 7.51
C ASN A 63 -3.84 -8.89 7.16
N SER A 64 -3.40 -8.54 5.96
CA SER A 64 -2.00 -8.62 5.52
C SER A 64 -1.79 -7.77 4.28
N GLY A 65 -0.53 -7.50 3.93
CA GLY A 65 -0.21 -6.80 2.68
C GLY A 65 -0.72 -7.53 1.45
N ALA A 66 -0.46 -8.84 1.36
CA ALA A 66 -0.94 -9.67 0.24
C ALA A 66 -2.48 -9.70 0.14
N GLN A 67 -3.19 -9.69 1.27
CA GLN A 67 -4.64 -9.59 1.25
C GLN A 67 -5.12 -8.20 0.85
N GLY A 68 -4.38 -7.15 1.20
CA GLY A 68 -4.60 -5.80 0.69
C GLY A 68 -4.38 -5.72 -0.83
N GLU A 69 -3.33 -6.37 -1.35
CA GLU A 69 -3.12 -6.51 -2.79
C GLU A 69 -4.34 -7.14 -3.47
N TYR A 70 -4.77 -8.28 -2.98
CA TYR A 70 -5.93 -8.99 -3.52
C TYR A 70 -7.21 -8.18 -3.45
N ALA A 71 -7.50 -7.57 -2.29
CA ALA A 71 -8.69 -6.73 -2.11
C ALA A 71 -8.72 -5.53 -3.06
N GLY A 72 -7.59 -4.82 -3.20
CA GLY A 72 -7.51 -3.67 -4.11
C GLY A 72 -7.69 -4.05 -5.57
N LEU A 73 -7.11 -5.18 -6.01
CA LEU A 73 -7.30 -5.68 -7.37
C LEU A 73 -8.73 -6.14 -7.63
N LEU A 74 -9.38 -6.79 -6.66
CA LEU A 74 -10.81 -7.14 -6.76
C LEU A 74 -11.70 -5.90 -6.83
N THR A 75 -11.37 -4.85 -6.07
CA THR A 75 -12.07 -3.56 -6.11
C THR A 75 -11.99 -2.95 -7.52
N ILE A 76 -10.80 -2.95 -8.15
CA ILE A 76 -10.62 -2.49 -9.53
C ILE A 76 -11.44 -3.35 -10.51
N ARG A 77 -11.41 -4.67 -10.35
CA ARG A 77 -12.21 -5.55 -11.21
C ARG A 77 -13.70 -5.31 -11.09
N ALA A 78 -14.20 -5.14 -9.87
CA ALA A 78 -15.60 -4.85 -9.64
C ALA A 78 -16.02 -3.53 -10.29
N TYR A 79 -15.15 -2.51 -10.24
CA TYR A 79 -15.35 -1.24 -10.94
C TYR A 79 -15.48 -1.44 -12.47
N HIS A 80 -14.56 -2.18 -13.09
CA HIS A 80 -14.65 -2.46 -14.53
C HIS A 80 -15.88 -3.27 -14.90
N HIS A 81 -16.25 -4.26 -14.09
CA HIS A 81 -17.45 -5.07 -14.32
C HIS A 81 -18.74 -4.22 -14.25
N GLU A 82 -18.82 -3.29 -13.31
CA GLU A 82 -19.96 -2.39 -13.18
C GLU A 82 -20.10 -1.43 -14.38
N ASN A 83 -18.97 -1.07 -15.00
CA ASN A 83 -18.92 -0.25 -16.19
C ASN A 83 -19.10 -1.06 -17.50
N GLU A 84 -19.53 -2.34 -17.41
CA GLU A 84 -19.70 -3.25 -18.55
C GLU A 84 -18.38 -3.53 -19.30
N GLU A 85 -17.25 -3.41 -18.63
CA GLU A 85 -15.88 -3.61 -19.16
C GLU A 85 -15.26 -4.93 -18.69
N GLN A 86 -15.97 -6.05 -18.75
CA GLN A 86 -15.53 -7.36 -18.24
C GLN A 86 -14.25 -7.86 -18.92
N GLU A 87 -13.98 -7.43 -20.14
CA GLU A 87 -12.77 -7.78 -20.91
C GLU A 87 -11.49 -7.13 -20.35
N ARG A 88 -11.60 -6.12 -19.48
CA ARG A 88 -10.45 -5.50 -18.83
C ARG A 88 -9.87 -6.43 -17.75
N ASN A 89 -8.95 -7.28 -18.17
CA ASN A 89 -8.32 -8.28 -17.29
C ASN A 89 -6.78 -8.31 -17.38
N ILE A 90 -6.17 -7.38 -18.11
CA ILE A 90 -4.71 -7.28 -18.18
C ILE A 90 -4.19 -6.42 -17.01
N CYS A 91 -3.20 -6.98 -16.30
CA CYS A 91 -2.44 -6.28 -15.26
C CYS A 91 -0.99 -6.08 -15.75
N LEU A 92 -0.58 -4.85 -15.97
CA LEU A 92 0.81 -4.51 -16.23
C LEU A 92 1.58 -4.46 -14.92
N ILE A 93 2.74 -5.11 -14.86
CA ILE A 93 3.57 -5.16 -13.64
C ILE A 93 5.03 -4.90 -14.02
N PRO A 94 5.70 -3.87 -13.48
CA PRO A 94 7.12 -3.66 -13.71
C PRO A 94 7.98 -4.81 -13.19
N ALA A 95 9.07 -5.11 -13.87
CA ALA A 95 10.04 -6.13 -13.46
C ALA A 95 10.65 -5.83 -12.07
N SER A 96 10.57 -4.57 -11.62
CA SER A 96 10.97 -4.13 -10.28
C SER A 96 9.89 -4.31 -9.20
N ALA A 97 8.75 -4.95 -9.50
CA ALA A 97 7.70 -5.18 -8.51
C ALA A 97 8.07 -6.32 -7.56
N HIS A 98 7.42 -6.33 -6.39
CA HIS A 98 7.55 -7.43 -5.45
C HIS A 98 6.95 -8.72 -6.03
N GLY A 99 7.54 -9.88 -5.71
CA GLY A 99 7.11 -11.19 -6.24
C GLY A 99 5.67 -11.59 -5.88
N THR A 100 5.05 -10.99 -4.86
CA THR A 100 3.63 -11.23 -4.52
C THR A 100 2.68 -10.53 -5.48
N ASN A 101 3.10 -9.45 -6.15
CA ASN A 101 2.22 -8.68 -7.03
C ASN A 101 1.66 -9.51 -8.19
N PRO A 102 2.48 -10.25 -8.98
CA PRO A 102 1.93 -11.12 -10.01
C PRO A 102 1.05 -12.24 -9.45
N ALA A 103 1.38 -12.80 -8.28
CA ALA A 103 0.55 -13.83 -7.66
C ALA A 103 -0.84 -13.28 -7.27
N SER A 104 -0.91 -12.11 -6.65
CA SER A 104 -2.16 -11.45 -6.29
C SER A 104 -3.00 -11.10 -7.53
N ALA A 105 -2.36 -10.65 -8.62
CA ALA A 105 -3.05 -10.36 -9.87
C ALA A 105 -3.67 -11.61 -10.49
N VAL A 106 -2.95 -12.73 -10.53
CA VAL A 106 -3.47 -14.02 -11.01
C VAL A 106 -4.62 -14.52 -10.12
N MET A 107 -4.50 -14.43 -8.81
CA MET A 107 -5.57 -14.77 -7.87
C MET A 107 -6.83 -13.92 -8.08
N ALA A 108 -6.67 -12.65 -8.44
CA ALA A 108 -7.77 -11.77 -8.80
C ALA A 108 -8.33 -12.04 -10.21
N GLY A 109 -7.84 -13.06 -10.93
CA GLY A 109 -8.28 -13.46 -12.26
C GLY A 109 -7.78 -12.55 -13.37
N MET A 110 -6.65 -11.87 -13.16
CA MET A 110 -6.02 -11.04 -14.18
C MET A 110 -4.88 -11.78 -14.90
N LYS A 111 -4.59 -11.36 -16.12
CA LYS A 111 -3.43 -11.82 -16.91
C LYS A 111 -2.30 -10.83 -16.71
N VAL A 112 -1.15 -11.32 -16.25
CA VAL A 112 0.02 -10.50 -15.96
C VAL A 112 0.86 -10.30 -17.20
N ILE A 113 1.23 -9.05 -17.48
CA ILE A 113 2.21 -8.67 -18.51
C ILE A 113 3.30 -7.85 -17.84
N ILE A 114 4.53 -8.33 -17.96
CA ILE A 114 5.69 -7.67 -17.34
C ILE A 114 6.11 -6.46 -18.19
N VAL A 115 6.33 -5.34 -17.52
CA VAL A 115 6.94 -4.14 -18.10
C VAL A 115 8.42 -4.11 -17.75
N ALA A 116 9.28 -3.87 -18.74
CA ALA A 116 10.73 -3.84 -18.56
C ALA A 116 11.15 -2.65 -17.67
N CYS A 117 12.27 -2.83 -16.97
CA CYS A 117 13.02 -1.74 -16.37
C CYS A 117 14.25 -1.42 -17.20
N ASP A 118 14.72 -0.17 -17.14
CA ASP A 118 15.95 0.26 -17.78
C ASP A 118 17.20 -0.16 -16.97
N LYS A 119 18.38 0.15 -17.51
CA LYS A 119 19.66 -0.16 -16.84
C LYS A 119 19.89 0.59 -15.52
N HIS A 120 19.09 1.60 -15.21
CA HIS A 120 19.15 2.39 -13.99
C HIS A 120 18.15 1.91 -12.95
N GLY A 121 17.33 0.91 -13.29
CA GLY A 121 16.28 0.35 -12.43
C GLY A 121 14.95 1.08 -12.50
N ASN A 122 14.79 2.08 -13.38
CA ASN A 122 13.54 2.77 -13.62
C ASN A 122 12.63 1.97 -14.55
N ILE A 123 11.31 2.21 -14.48
CA ILE A 123 10.34 1.63 -15.41
C ILE A 123 10.61 2.18 -16.82
N SER A 124 10.69 1.32 -17.81
CA SER A 124 10.78 1.73 -19.22
C SER A 124 9.47 2.34 -19.68
N GLU A 125 9.38 3.68 -19.71
CA GLU A 125 8.18 4.38 -20.17
C GLU A 125 7.80 4.01 -21.61
N LYS A 126 8.80 3.73 -22.46
CA LYS A 126 8.56 3.29 -23.83
C LYS A 126 7.82 1.95 -23.86
N ASP A 127 8.34 0.95 -23.14
CA ASP A 127 7.75 -0.39 -23.08
C ASP A 127 6.38 -0.36 -22.41
N LEU A 128 6.23 0.46 -21.34
CA LEU A 128 4.95 0.68 -20.68
C LEU A 128 3.91 1.23 -21.65
N LYS A 129 4.26 2.28 -22.38
CA LYS A 129 3.36 2.94 -23.34
C LYS A 129 2.94 1.98 -24.46
N GLU A 130 3.89 1.29 -25.08
CA GLU A 130 3.63 0.32 -26.14
C GLU A 130 2.66 -0.78 -25.67
N LYS A 131 2.86 -1.31 -24.44
CA LYS A 131 1.98 -2.34 -23.86
C LYS A 131 0.62 -1.81 -23.45
N ALA A 132 0.55 -0.61 -22.88
CA ALA A 132 -0.70 0.02 -22.51
C ALA A 132 -1.57 0.32 -23.74
N GLU A 133 -0.98 0.84 -24.81
CA GLU A 133 -1.66 1.11 -26.07
C GLU A 133 -2.11 -0.18 -26.78
N PHE A 134 -1.24 -1.21 -26.82
CA PHE A 134 -1.60 -2.50 -27.41
C PHE A 134 -2.76 -3.18 -26.69
N HIS A 135 -2.85 -3.02 -25.38
CA HIS A 135 -3.89 -3.61 -24.55
C HIS A 135 -5.00 -2.63 -24.15
N ALA A 136 -5.12 -1.48 -24.78
CA ALA A 136 -6.06 -0.42 -24.36
C ALA A 136 -7.51 -0.91 -24.18
N GLY A 137 -7.97 -1.87 -24.99
CA GLY A 137 -9.32 -2.45 -24.90
C GLY A 137 -9.53 -3.38 -23.70
N ASN A 138 -8.47 -3.95 -23.14
CA ASN A 138 -8.53 -4.94 -22.05
C ASN A 138 -7.55 -4.66 -20.89
N LEU A 139 -6.93 -3.48 -20.87
CA LEU A 139 -6.10 -3.03 -19.77
C LEU A 139 -6.96 -2.75 -18.53
N SER A 140 -6.74 -3.51 -17.47
CA SER A 140 -7.41 -3.33 -16.18
C SER A 140 -6.61 -2.40 -15.28
N THR A 141 -5.32 -2.72 -15.06
CA THR A 141 -4.52 -1.99 -14.08
C THR A 141 -3.01 -2.06 -14.38
N LEU A 142 -2.30 -1.04 -13.90
CA LEU A 142 -0.88 -1.12 -13.59
C LEU A 142 -0.73 -1.38 -12.10
N MET A 143 0.03 -2.40 -11.71
CA MET A 143 0.38 -2.65 -10.31
C MET A 143 1.85 -2.31 -10.09
N VAL A 144 2.13 -1.23 -9.41
CA VAL A 144 3.48 -0.68 -9.23
C VAL A 144 3.86 -0.57 -7.76
N THR A 145 5.05 -1.07 -7.39
CA THR A 145 5.65 -0.82 -6.07
C THR A 145 6.33 0.54 -6.10
N TYR A 146 5.96 1.44 -5.19
CA TYR A 146 6.53 2.79 -5.16
C TYR A 146 6.88 3.23 -3.74
N PRO A 147 8.12 3.69 -3.51
CA PRO A 147 9.30 3.51 -4.39
C PRO A 147 9.59 2.03 -4.68
N SER A 148 10.34 1.73 -5.75
CA SER A 148 10.48 0.37 -6.27
C SER A 148 11.31 -0.55 -5.35
N THR A 149 11.21 -1.88 -5.56
CA THR A 149 12.07 -2.85 -4.85
C THR A 149 13.56 -2.73 -5.22
N HIS A 150 13.85 -2.03 -6.32
CA HIS A 150 15.24 -1.69 -6.72
C HIS A 150 15.81 -0.52 -5.92
N GLY A 151 15.06 0.07 -4.98
CA GLY A 151 15.45 1.27 -4.27
C GLY A 151 15.45 2.51 -5.16
N VAL A 152 14.62 2.55 -6.19
CA VAL A 152 14.56 3.64 -7.16
C VAL A 152 13.25 4.41 -7.02
N PHE A 153 13.38 5.72 -6.97
CA PHE A 153 12.28 6.66 -6.96
C PHE A 153 11.95 7.06 -8.40
N GLU A 154 10.78 6.64 -8.90
CA GLU A 154 10.35 6.94 -10.27
C GLU A 154 9.98 8.42 -10.40
N LEU A 155 10.85 9.21 -11.05
CA LEU A 155 10.60 10.64 -11.28
C LEU A 155 9.39 10.89 -12.17
N SER A 156 9.15 9.98 -13.09
CA SER A 156 8.07 10.07 -14.07
C SER A 156 6.77 9.43 -13.60
N ILE A 157 6.62 9.12 -12.30
CA ILE A 157 5.44 8.39 -11.80
C ILE A 157 4.11 9.03 -12.24
N LYS A 158 4.03 10.36 -12.28
CA LYS A 158 2.82 11.04 -12.76
C LYS A 158 2.52 10.76 -14.24
N ASN A 159 3.55 10.73 -15.08
CA ASN A 159 3.40 10.39 -16.48
C ASN A 159 3.03 8.91 -16.67
N ILE A 160 3.64 8.03 -15.88
CA ILE A 160 3.31 6.59 -15.85
C ILE A 160 1.82 6.39 -15.51
N CYS A 161 1.31 7.04 -14.47
CA CYS A 161 -0.12 7.00 -14.12
C CYS A 161 -1.01 7.51 -15.26
N GLN A 162 -0.64 8.64 -15.88
CA GLN A 162 -1.39 9.20 -17.01
C GLN A 162 -1.45 8.28 -18.23
N ILE A 163 -0.36 7.57 -18.54
CA ILE A 163 -0.35 6.58 -19.63
C ILE A 163 -1.42 5.51 -19.37
N ILE A 164 -1.51 5.00 -18.15
CA ILE A 164 -2.47 3.97 -17.79
C ILE A 164 -3.91 4.51 -17.87
N HIS A 165 -4.18 5.67 -17.27
CA HIS A 165 -5.51 6.26 -17.28
C HIS A 165 -6.02 6.59 -18.70
N ARG A 166 -5.15 7.10 -19.59
CA ARG A 166 -5.50 7.36 -21.00
C ARG A 166 -5.90 6.10 -21.77
N ASN A 167 -5.45 4.93 -21.31
CA ASN A 167 -5.79 3.63 -21.89
C ASN A 167 -6.89 2.90 -21.10
N GLY A 168 -7.61 3.61 -20.20
CA GLY A 168 -8.75 3.09 -19.45
C GLY A 168 -8.41 2.22 -18.24
N GLY A 169 -7.13 2.03 -17.93
CA GLY A 169 -6.68 1.25 -16.76
C GLY A 169 -6.68 2.07 -15.48
N GLN A 170 -6.62 1.39 -14.35
CA GLN A 170 -6.47 1.94 -13.01
C GLN A 170 -5.02 1.76 -12.52
N VAL A 171 -4.59 2.58 -11.55
CA VAL A 171 -3.24 2.49 -10.97
C VAL A 171 -3.32 1.96 -9.54
N TYR A 172 -2.79 0.76 -9.35
CA TYR A 172 -2.58 0.14 -8.04
C TYR A 172 -1.17 0.45 -7.53
N ILE A 173 -1.06 1.06 -6.35
CA ILE A 173 0.22 1.33 -5.69
C ILE A 173 0.48 0.28 -4.60
N ASP A 174 1.56 -0.45 -4.71
CA ASP A 174 2.06 -1.26 -3.59
C ASP A 174 2.74 -0.34 -2.57
N GLY A 175 2.08 -0.16 -1.44
CA GLY A 175 2.49 0.73 -0.35
C GLY A 175 3.48 0.15 0.64
N ALA A 176 4.16 -0.95 0.30
CA ALA A 176 5.13 -1.59 1.19
C ALA A 176 6.27 -0.64 1.62
N ASN A 177 6.61 0.34 0.78
CA ASN A 177 7.67 1.31 1.02
C ASN A 177 7.17 2.70 1.47
N LEU A 178 5.94 2.79 2.02
CA LEU A 178 5.38 4.06 2.51
C LEU A 178 6.27 4.76 3.55
N ASN A 179 7.10 4.03 4.27
CA ASN A 179 8.09 4.57 5.20
C ASN A 179 9.13 5.50 4.54
N ALA A 180 9.27 5.47 3.21
CA ALA A 180 10.10 6.42 2.45
C ALA A 180 9.29 7.63 1.94
N MET A 181 7.98 7.67 2.13
CA MET A 181 7.09 8.71 1.60
C MET A 181 6.33 9.49 2.68
N LEU A 182 6.07 8.88 3.82
CA LEU A 182 5.19 9.43 4.87
C LEU A 182 5.62 10.84 5.30
N GLY A 183 4.72 11.80 5.14
CA GLY A 183 4.97 13.22 5.43
C GLY A 183 5.82 13.96 4.39
N LEU A 184 6.26 13.28 3.31
CA LEU A 184 7.04 13.87 2.21
C LEU A 184 6.23 13.93 0.91
N CYS A 185 5.49 12.88 0.58
CA CYS A 185 4.58 12.88 -0.57
C CYS A 185 3.38 11.95 -0.33
N LYS A 186 2.35 12.11 -1.13
CA LYS A 186 1.10 11.37 -1.01
C LYS A 186 0.80 10.63 -2.32
N PRO A 187 0.74 9.30 -2.31
CA PRO A 187 0.49 8.51 -3.52
C PRO A 187 -0.83 8.84 -4.24
N GLY A 188 -1.85 9.22 -3.50
CA GLY A 188 -3.11 9.67 -4.08
C GLY A 188 -3.02 10.96 -4.90
N ASP A 189 -2.00 11.81 -4.65
CA ASP A 189 -1.83 13.11 -5.33
C ASP A 189 -1.06 12.99 -6.65
N PHE A 190 -0.37 11.87 -6.89
CA PHE A 190 0.37 11.68 -8.13
C PHE A 190 -0.29 10.71 -9.12
N GLY A 191 -1.48 10.19 -8.81
CA GLY A 191 -2.29 9.42 -9.74
C GLY A 191 -2.54 7.96 -9.34
N GLY A 192 -2.29 7.59 -8.07
CA GLY A 192 -2.74 6.28 -7.56
C GLY A 192 -4.26 6.25 -7.40
N ASP A 193 -4.88 5.13 -7.80
CA ASP A 193 -6.33 4.91 -7.66
C ASP A 193 -6.65 4.06 -6.44
N VAL A 194 -5.82 3.07 -6.14
CA VAL A 194 -5.87 2.26 -4.92
C VAL A 194 -4.47 1.93 -4.43
N MET A 195 -4.32 1.82 -3.11
CA MET A 195 -3.05 1.46 -2.48
C MET A 195 -3.31 0.61 -1.25
N HIS A 196 -2.51 -0.43 -1.01
CA HIS A 196 -2.47 -1.06 0.30
C HIS A 196 -1.39 -0.47 1.19
N ILE A 197 -1.60 -0.53 2.49
CA ILE A 197 -0.69 -0.02 3.52
C ILE A 197 -0.24 -1.18 4.40
N ASN A 198 1.07 -1.43 4.48
CA ASN A 198 1.61 -2.40 5.44
C ASN A 198 1.82 -1.73 6.80
N LEU A 199 0.88 -1.89 7.74
CA LEU A 199 1.02 -1.30 9.07
C LEU A 199 2.27 -1.82 9.80
N HIS A 200 2.65 -3.08 9.55
CA HIS A 200 3.85 -3.70 10.12
C HIS A 200 5.18 -3.20 9.54
N LYS A 201 5.16 -2.39 8.49
CA LYS A 201 6.37 -1.78 7.91
C LYS A 201 6.52 -0.30 8.27
N THR A 202 5.41 0.42 8.33
CA THR A 202 5.43 1.89 8.51
C THR A 202 4.82 2.33 9.85
N PHE A 203 3.91 1.54 10.44
CA PHE A 203 3.10 1.95 11.58
C PHE A 203 3.18 0.98 12.78
N SER A 204 4.33 0.43 13.00
CA SER A 204 4.77 -0.24 14.25
C SER A 204 4.05 -1.52 14.67
N ILE A 205 3.04 -2.05 13.98
CA ILE A 205 2.46 -3.32 14.42
C ILE A 205 3.43 -4.49 14.21
N PRO A 206 3.44 -5.49 15.08
CA PRO A 206 4.12 -6.76 14.83
C PRO A 206 3.37 -7.56 13.75
N HIS A 207 4.08 -8.43 13.04
CA HIS A 207 3.50 -9.40 12.11
C HIS A 207 4.11 -10.80 12.29
N GLY A 208 5.22 -10.91 12.97
CA GLY A 208 5.82 -12.15 13.45
C GLY A 208 6.11 -13.20 12.38
N GLY A 209 6.39 -12.76 11.14
CA GLY A 209 6.61 -13.69 10.04
C GLY A 209 5.33 -14.37 9.52
N GLY A 210 4.17 -13.77 9.74
CA GLY A 210 2.86 -14.27 9.28
C GLY A 210 1.80 -14.40 10.39
N GLY A 211 2.09 -13.83 11.57
CA GLY A 211 1.10 -13.71 12.65
C GLY A 211 0.06 -12.63 12.37
N PRO A 212 -0.62 -12.10 13.41
CA PRO A 212 -1.60 -11.05 13.25
C PRO A 212 -1.03 -9.89 12.43
N GLY A 213 -1.74 -9.43 11.43
CA GLY A 213 -1.29 -8.38 10.53
C GLY A 213 -2.42 -7.51 10.05
N MET A 214 -2.06 -6.38 9.44
CA MET A 214 -3.00 -5.45 8.84
C MET A 214 -2.43 -4.90 7.53
N GLY A 215 -3.27 -4.90 6.51
CA GLY A 215 -2.99 -4.34 5.20
C GLY A 215 -4.15 -3.50 4.67
N PRO A 216 -4.56 -2.43 5.37
CA PRO A 216 -5.65 -1.58 4.91
C PRO A 216 -5.45 -1.14 3.47
N ILE A 217 -6.56 -0.97 2.74
CA ILE A 217 -6.54 -0.38 1.42
C ILE A 217 -7.21 0.99 1.43
N VAL A 218 -6.57 1.94 0.79
CA VAL A 218 -7.10 3.29 0.52
C VAL A 218 -7.36 3.44 -0.97
N CYS A 219 -8.41 4.16 -1.36
CA CYS A 219 -8.71 4.36 -2.76
C CYS A 219 -9.37 5.71 -3.06
N LYS A 220 -9.44 6.06 -4.35
CA LYS A 220 -10.17 7.20 -4.85
C LYS A 220 -11.68 6.97 -4.85
N ASN A 221 -12.46 8.04 -4.84
CA ASN A 221 -13.91 8.01 -4.69
C ASN A 221 -14.64 7.09 -5.67
N HIS A 222 -14.19 6.99 -6.91
CA HIS A 222 -14.82 6.14 -7.92
C HIS A 222 -14.71 4.63 -7.62
N LEU A 223 -13.74 4.23 -6.80
CA LEU A 223 -13.54 2.85 -6.35
C LEU A 223 -14.21 2.57 -4.98
N ALA A 224 -14.57 3.62 -4.24
CA ALA A 224 -15.17 3.49 -2.90
C ALA A 224 -16.41 2.58 -2.84
N PRO A 225 -17.34 2.60 -3.81
CA PRO A 225 -18.51 1.71 -3.79
C PRO A 225 -18.17 0.22 -3.75
N PHE A 226 -16.99 -0.17 -4.23
CA PHE A 226 -16.57 -1.56 -4.41
C PHE A 226 -15.65 -2.08 -3.30
N LEU A 227 -15.35 -1.30 -2.27
CA LEU A 227 -14.54 -1.74 -1.14
C LEU A 227 -15.14 -2.97 -0.45
N PRO A 228 -14.32 -3.84 0.20
CA PRO A 228 -14.78 -5.08 0.81
C PRO A 228 -15.93 -4.89 1.80
N GLY A 229 -17.03 -5.58 1.55
CA GLY A 229 -18.16 -5.69 2.47
C GLY A 229 -17.97 -6.77 3.53
N HIS A 230 -18.94 -6.91 4.43
CA HIS A 230 -18.98 -8.01 5.40
C HIS A 230 -20.42 -8.40 5.71
N SER A 231 -20.70 -9.71 5.84
CA SER A 231 -22.05 -10.23 6.01
C SER A 231 -22.68 -9.92 7.37
N GLN A 232 -21.88 -9.71 8.41
CA GLN A 232 -22.36 -9.50 9.78
C GLN A 232 -22.27 -8.03 10.21
N ILE A 233 -21.29 -7.29 9.72
CA ILE A 233 -21.05 -5.89 10.07
C ILE A 233 -21.01 -5.08 8.78
N LYS A 234 -21.81 -4.03 8.69
CA LYS A 234 -21.82 -3.18 7.50
C LYS A 234 -20.47 -2.47 7.34
N THR A 235 -19.67 -2.95 6.39
CA THR A 235 -18.42 -2.34 5.91
C THR A 235 -18.49 -2.19 4.40
N GLY A 236 -17.51 -1.52 3.79
CA GLY A 236 -17.48 -1.33 2.35
C GLY A 236 -18.51 -0.34 1.82
N GLY A 237 -18.61 -0.28 0.50
CA GLY A 237 -19.53 0.57 -0.22
C GLY A 237 -20.83 -0.14 -0.62
N GLU A 238 -21.67 0.56 -1.41
CA GLU A 238 -22.99 0.05 -1.83
C GLU A 238 -22.92 -1.14 -2.80
N LYS A 239 -21.83 -1.24 -3.57
CA LYS A 239 -21.54 -2.30 -4.55
C LYS A 239 -20.37 -3.15 -4.11
N SER A 240 -20.22 -3.31 -2.79
CA SER A 240 -19.06 -3.94 -2.19
C SER A 240 -18.78 -5.34 -2.73
N ILE A 241 -17.50 -5.63 -2.92
CA ILE A 241 -17.05 -7.01 -3.10
C ILE A 241 -17.29 -7.80 -1.80
N PHE A 242 -17.18 -9.13 -1.87
CA PHE A 242 -17.28 -9.99 -0.69
C PHE A 242 -16.18 -9.71 0.34
N ALA A 243 -16.36 -10.23 1.55
CA ALA A 243 -15.35 -10.10 2.60
C ALA A 243 -14.05 -10.81 2.22
N VAL A 244 -12.92 -10.12 2.42
CA VAL A 244 -11.58 -10.69 2.20
C VAL A 244 -10.96 -11.24 3.48
N SER A 245 -11.53 -10.95 4.65
CA SER A 245 -11.14 -11.55 5.92
C SER A 245 -12.38 -11.93 6.74
N SER A 246 -12.22 -12.89 7.67
CA SER A 246 -13.30 -13.36 8.54
C SER A 246 -13.78 -12.29 9.51
N SER A 247 -12.87 -11.43 9.98
CA SER A 247 -13.20 -10.30 10.84
C SER A 247 -13.45 -9.04 10.01
N PRO A 248 -14.41 -8.19 10.39
CA PRO A 248 -14.76 -7.00 9.62
C PRO A 248 -13.64 -5.95 9.54
N PHE A 249 -12.70 -5.99 10.48
CA PHE A 249 -11.57 -5.05 10.58
C PHE A 249 -10.22 -5.78 10.70
N GLY A 250 -10.05 -6.89 10.00
CA GLY A 250 -8.82 -7.66 9.99
C GLY A 250 -8.39 -8.13 11.38
N SER A 251 -7.11 -8.00 11.72
CA SER A 251 -6.59 -8.29 13.06
C SER A 251 -6.71 -7.06 13.96
N SER A 252 -7.94 -6.66 14.26
CA SER A 252 -8.25 -5.39 14.94
C SER A 252 -7.59 -5.24 16.32
N SER A 253 -7.29 -6.34 17.02
CA SER A 253 -6.64 -6.32 18.33
C SER A 253 -5.27 -5.65 18.37
N ILE A 254 -4.60 -5.51 17.22
CA ILE A 254 -3.28 -4.86 17.13
C ILE A 254 -3.35 -3.42 16.62
N LEU A 255 -4.52 -2.92 16.22
CA LEU A 255 -4.69 -1.53 15.75
C LEU A 255 -4.36 -0.47 16.80
N PRO A 256 -4.59 -0.70 18.11
CA PRO A 256 -4.18 0.24 19.15
C PRO A 256 -2.70 0.61 19.08
N ILE A 257 -1.82 -0.31 18.62
CA ILE A 257 -0.38 -0.05 18.45
C ILE A 257 -0.14 1.04 17.40
N SER A 258 -0.73 0.91 16.21
CA SER A 258 -0.58 1.91 15.16
C SER A 258 -1.21 3.25 15.55
N TRP A 259 -2.35 3.20 16.22
CA TRP A 259 -3.02 4.40 16.72
C TRP A 259 -2.12 5.13 17.75
N ALA A 260 -1.59 4.42 18.74
CA ALA A 260 -0.68 4.98 19.74
C ALA A 260 0.60 5.54 19.10
N TYR A 261 1.19 4.80 18.15
CA TYR A 261 2.36 5.27 17.40
C TYR A 261 2.09 6.60 16.69
N MET A 262 1.00 6.69 15.93
CA MET A 262 0.67 7.91 15.19
C MET A 262 0.32 9.07 16.13
N ALA A 263 -0.43 8.80 17.21
CA ALA A 263 -0.78 9.80 18.21
C ALA A 263 0.45 10.38 18.94
N MET A 264 1.37 9.51 19.36
CA MET A 264 2.59 9.95 20.06
C MET A 264 3.58 10.67 19.15
N MET A 265 3.73 10.20 17.91
CA MET A 265 4.66 10.81 16.95
C MET A 265 4.15 12.13 16.40
N GLY A 266 2.87 12.25 16.17
CA GLY A 266 2.27 13.38 15.45
C GLY A 266 2.80 13.51 14.02
N SER A 267 2.31 14.49 13.29
CA SER A 267 2.70 14.71 11.88
C SER A 267 4.20 14.97 11.71
N GLU A 268 4.78 15.80 12.58
CA GLU A 268 6.19 16.16 12.52
C GLU A 268 7.10 14.99 12.89
N GLY A 269 6.72 14.17 13.89
CA GLY A 269 7.47 12.98 14.28
C GLY A 269 7.48 11.92 13.19
N LEU A 270 6.32 11.67 12.56
CA LEU A 270 6.20 10.73 11.44
C LEU A 270 7.05 11.16 10.24
N LYS A 271 7.00 12.44 9.87
CA LYS A 271 7.85 13.01 8.83
C LYS A 271 9.33 12.88 9.15
N LYS A 272 9.71 13.18 10.40
CA LYS A 272 11.10 13.06 10.85
C LYS A 272 11.58 11.60 10.82
N ALA A 273 10.73 10.64 11.20
CA ALA A 273 11.05 9.22 11.11
C ALA A 273 11.37 8.81 9.66
N THR A 274 10.56 9.25 8.68
CA THR A 274 10.82 9.04 7.25
C THR A 274 12.16 9.66 6.82
N GLN A 275 12.42 10.91 7.19
CA GLN A 275 13.67 11.61 6.86
C GLN A 275 14.89 10.90 7.44
N VAL A 276 14.81 10.44 8.68
CA VAL A 276 15.90 9.69 9.33
C VAL A 276 16.11 8.33 8.66
N ALA A 277 15.05 7.62 8.28
CA ALA A 277 15.16 6.36 7.53
C ALA A 277 15.89 6.55 6.20
N ILE A 278 15.52 7.58 5.42
CA ILE A 278 16.18 7.92 4.17
C ILE A 278 17.65 8.32 4.41
N LEU A 279 17.91 9.13 5.43
CA LEU A 279 19.27 9.56 5.78
C LEU A 279 20.15 8.35 6.14
N ASN A 280 19.66 7.44 6.99
CA ASN A 280 20.39 6.25 7.40
C ASN A 280 20.73 5.35 6.21
N ALA A 281 19.77 5.11 5.33
CA ALA A 281 19.98 4.31 4.14
C ALA A 281 21.04 4.94 3.21
N ASN A 282 20.99 6.25 3.00
CA ASN A 282 22.01 6.97 2.23
C ASN A 282 23.40 6.92 2.90
N TYR A 283 23.45 7.07 4.19
CA TYR A 283 24.70 6.97 4.94
C TYR A 283 25.32 5.58 4.81
N MET A 284 24.53 4.54 5.03
CA MET A 284 24.96 3.14 4.83
C MET A 284 25.43 2.90 3.40
N ALA A 285 24.66 3.33 2.39
CA ALA A 285 25.04 3.20 1.00
C ALA A 285 26.40 3.88 0.72
N LYS A 286 26.63 5.07 1.28
CA LYS A 286 27.89 5.79 1.10
C LYS A 286 29.09 5.09 1.74
N ILE A 287 28.92 4.48 2.90
CA ILE A 287 29.97 3.72 3.57
C ILE A 287 30.28 2.42 2.82
N LEU A 288 29.22 1.70 2.42
CA LEU A 288 29.34 0.38 1.81
C LEU A 288 29.78 0.44 0.34
N GLU A 289 29.57 1.53 -0.36
CA GLU A 289 29.88 1.71 -1.79
C GLU A 289 31.36 1.39 -2.12
N LYS A 290 32.25 1.55 -1.15
CA LYS A 290 33.66 1.21 -1.32
C LYS A 290 33.92 -0.30 -1.50
N TYR A 291 32.99 -1.14 -0.99
CA TYR A 291 33.12 -2.60 -0.97
C TYR A 291 32.07 -3.28 -1.84
N PHE A 292 30.89 -2.69 -1.93
CA PHE A 292 29.72 -3.23 -2.62
C PHE A 292 29.15 -2.16 -3.54
N PRO A 293 29.34 -2.28 -4.87
CA PRO A 293 28.79 -1.31 -5.80
C PRO A 293 27.25 -1.32 -5.76
N ILE A 294 26.64 -0.14 -5.79
CA ILE A 294 25.19 -0.01 -5.85
C ILE A 294 24.72 -0.38 -7.24
N LEU A 295 23.85 -1.40 -7.34
CA LEU A 295 23.37 -1.94 -8.60
C LEU A 295 22.46 -0.96 -9.35
N TYR A 296 21.50 -0.35 -8.68
CA TYR A 296 20.56 0.60 -9.25
C TYR A 296 20.62 1.95 -8.54
N ARG A 297 20.60 3.03 -9.29
CA ARG A 297 20.67 4.40 -8.76
C ARG A 297 19.59 5.32 -9.30
N GLY A 298 18.70 4.80 -10.15
CA GLY A 298 17.75 5.63 -10.89
C GLY A 298 18.45 6.55 -11.92
N ILE A 299 17.69 7.22 -12.76
CA ILE A 299 18.19 8.18 -13.75
C ILE A 299 18.93 9.34 -13.09
N SER A 300 18.50 9.75 -11.90
CA SER A 300 19.15 10.83 -11.13
C SER A 300 20.48 10.45 -10.48
N GLY A 301 20.92 9.19 -10.61
CA GLY A 301 22.10 8.64 -9.94
C GLY A 301 21.92 8.43 -8.43
N ARG A 302 20.66 8.48 -7.94
CA ARG A 302 20.31 8.36 -6.52
C ARG A 302 19.22 7.32 -6.34
N SER A 303 19.35 6.44 -5.35
CA SER A 303 18.24 5.61 -4.90
C SER A 303 17.24 6.44 -4.09
N GLU A 304 16.01 5.92 -3.92
CA GLU A 304 14.97 6.55 -3.09
C GLU A 304 15.46 6.90 -1.70
N GLU A 305 16.25 6.02 -1.16
CA GLU A 305 16.85 6.13 0.15
C GLU A 305 17.85 7.29 0.24
N ARG A 306 18.22 7.89 -0.88
CA ARG A 306 19.15 9.03 -0.96
C ARG A 306 18.47 10.39 -1.10
N ARG A 307 17.17 10.48 -1.25
CA ARG A 307 16.49 11.76 -1.40
C ARG A 307 16.08 12.30 -0.05
N VAL A 308 16.87 13.22 0.49
CA VAL A 308 16.45 14.09 1.58
C VAL A 308 15.78 15.31 0.97
N GLY A 309 14.47 15.29 1.02
CA GLY A 309 13.60 16.43 0.88
C GLY A 309 13.94 17.46 -0.18
N LYS A 310 13.58 17.24 -1.42
CA LYS A 310 13.24 18.36 -2.31
C LYS A 310 12.28 18.03 -3.45
N GLU A 311 11.83 16.89 -3.74
CA GLU A 311 10.95 16.65 -4.91
C GLU A 311 10.05 15.44 -4.69
N CYS A 312 8.92 15.68 -4.13
CA CYS A 312 7.73 14.84 -4.36
C CYS A 312 6.60 15.67 -4.91
#